data_903ce42c06ece2524976747e641f632b
#
_entry.id   903ce42c06ece2524976747e641f632b
#
_cell.length_a   1.000
_cell.length_b   1.000
_cell.length_c   1.000
_cell.angle_alpha   90.00
_cell.angle_beta   90.00
_cell.angle_gamma   90.00
#
_symmetry.space_group_name_H-M   'P 1'
#
loop_
_entity.id
_entity.type
_entity.pdbx_description
1 polymer ?
#
loop_
_entity_poly.entity_id
_entity_poly.type
_entity_poly.pdbx_seq_one_letter_code
_entity_poly.pdbx_strand_id
1 'polypeptide(L)' 'MVTELTDQTFDEKTNNGVTFTDFWATWCGPCRMQSPVIEQLAEEMGDKVFFSKVDVDANQETAAKFGIMSIPTRKMDKL' A
#
# COMPACT_ATOMS: atom_id res chain seq x y z
N MET A 1 -2.04 9.32 7.72
CA MET A 1 -1.06 9.52 6.64
C MET A 1 -0.77 8.19 5.95
N VAL A 2 -0.75 8.20 4.64
CA VAL A 2 -0.40 7.01 3.85
C VAL A 2 0.98 7.25 3.25
N THR A 3 1.94 6.38 3.59
CA THR A 3 3.33 6.54 3.14
C THR A 3 3.53 5.81 1.82
N GLU A 4 4.11 6.50 0.85
CA GLU A 4 4.43 5.85 -0.42
C GLU A 4 5.74 5.08 -0.30
N LEU A 5 5.70 3.78 -0.64
CA LEU A 5 6.86 2.91 -0.56
C LEU A 5 7.35 2.51 -1.94
N THR A 6 8.64 2.17 -2.01
CA THR A 6 9.27 1.73 -3.24
C THR A 6 9.85 0.33 -3.03
N ASP A 7 10.32 -0.28 -4.12
CA ASP A 7 11.01 -1.57 -4.03
C ASP A 7 12.17 -1.53 -3.03
N GLN A 8 12.84 -0.38 -2.92
CA GLN A 8 13.98 -0.22 -2.03
C GLN A 8 13.60 -0.03 -0.57
N THR A 9 12.40 0.48 -0.29
CA THR A 9 12.01 0.83 1.08
C THR A 9 10.94 -0.08 1.66
N PHE A 10 10.31 -0.93 0.85
CA PHE A 10 9.16 -1.70 1.29
C PHE A 10 9.49 -2.61 2.48
N ASP A 11 10.49 -3.45 2.35
CA ASP A 11 10.83 -4.41 3.39
C ASP A 11 11.22 -3.71 4.69
N GLU A 12 12.02 -2.66 4.58
CA GLU A 12 12.48 -1.91 5.75
C GLU A 12 11.31 -1.28 6.51
N LYS A 13 10.35 -0.72 5.79
CA LYS A 13 9.25 0.02 6.41
C LYS A 13 8.10 -0.87 6.88
N THR A 14 8.04 -2.11 6.39
CA THR A 14 6.92 -3.01 6.74
C THR A 14 7.37 -4.23 7.52
N ASN A 15 8.56 -4.22 8.10
CA ASN A 15 9.12 -5.40 8.77
C ASN A 15 8.62 -5.58 10.21
N ASN A 16 7.68 -4.78 10.66
CA ASN A 16 7.30 -4.75 12.06
C ASN A 16 5.86 -4.26 12.21
N GLY A 17 5.10 -4.93 13.08
CA GLY A 17 3.75 -4.51 13.44
C GLY A 17 2.69 -4.86 12.40
N VAL A 18 1.57 -4.15 12.46
CA VAL A 18 0.46 -4.35 11.52
C VAL A 18 0.59 -3.32 10.39
N THR A 19 0.61 -3.82 9.16
CA THR A 19 0.75 -2.96 7.99
C THR A 19 -0.41 -3.16 7.04
N PHE A 20 -0.82 -2.07 6.39
CA PHE A 20 -1.84 -2.07 5.35
C PHE A 20 -1.19 -1.46 4.11
N THR A 21 -1.19 -2.22 3.00
CA THR A 21 -0.57 -1.76 1.76
C THR A 21 -1.58 -1.73 0.64
N ASP A 22 -1.67 -0.59 -0.03
CA ASP A 22 -2.53 -0.37 -1.18
C ASP A 22 -1.68 -0.39 -2.45
N PHE A 23 -1.95 -1.37 -3.32
CA PHE A 23 -1.26 -1.48 -4.60
C PHE A 23 -2.10 -0.77 -5.66
N TRP A 24 -1.52 0.23 -6.31
CA TRP A 24 -2.22 1.14 -7.20
C TRP A 24 -1.39 1.47 -8.43
N ALA A 25 -2.01 2.16 -9.38
CA ALA A 25 -1.30 2.69 -10.55
C ALA A 25 -1.93 4.02 -10.95
N THR A 26 -1.16 4.85 -11.64
CA THR A 26 -1.61 6.18 -12.02
C THR A 26 -2.79 6.16 -13.00
N TRP A 27 -2.90 5.10 -13.79
CA TRP A 27 -3.98 4.95 -14.78
C TRP A 27 -5.23 4.27 -14.22
N CYS A 28 -5.21 3.88 -12.96
CA CYS A 28 -6.29 3.11 -12.36
C CYS A 28 -7.36 4.04 -11.75
N GLY A 29 -8.50 4.17 -12.43
CA GLY A 29 -9.60 4.98 -11.94
C GLY A 29 -10.12 4.56 -10.58
N PRO A 30 -10.45 3.26 -10.38
CA PRO A 30 -10.91 2.79 -9.06
C PRO A 30 -9.91 3.03 -7.94
N CYS A 31 -8.61 2.97 -8.23
CA CYS A 31 -7.59 3.29 -7.23
C CYS A 31 -7.73 4.72 -6.74
N ARG A 32 -7.96 5.65 -7.65
CA ARG A 32 -8.12 7.06 -7.30
C ARG A 32 -9.38 7.30 -6.48
N MET A 33 -10.44 6.55 -6.75
CA MET A 33 -11.67 6.67 -6.00
C MET A 33 -11.54 6.14 -4.57
N GLN A 34 -10.66 5.18 -4.35
CA GLN A 34 -10.42 4.62 -3.01
C GLN A 34 -9.44 5.43 -2.18
N SER A 35 -8.62 6.22 -2.82
CA SER A 35 -7.55 6.97 -2.14
C SER A 35 -8.05 7.82 -0.97
N PRO A 36 -9.12 8.61 -1.12
CA PRO A 36 -9.63 9.40 0.00
C PRO A 36 -10.12 8.53 1.16
N VAL A 37 -10.71 7.38 0.86
CA VAL A 37 -11.20 6.46 1.90
C VAL A 37 -10.03 5.91 2.70
N ILE A 38 -8.96 5.51 2.02
CA ILE A 38 -7.78 4.97 2.68
C ILE A 38 -7.08 6.05 3.50
N GLU A 39 -7.02 7.28 3.00
CA GLU A 39 -6.46 8.40 3.77
C GLU A 39 -7.26 8.65 5.05
N GLN A 40 -8.57 8.56 4.97
CA GLN A 40 -9.42 8.73 6.15
C GLN A 40 -9.18 7.63 7.17
N LEU A 41 -9.08 6.38 6.72
CA LEU A 41 -8.78 5.26 7.60
C LEU A 41 -7.41 5.43 8.26
N ALA A 42 -6.44 5.94 7.52
CA ALA A 42 -5.10 6.18 8.07
C ALA A 42 -5.11 7.24 9.15
N GLU A 43 -5.97 8.25 9.03
CA GLU A 43 -6.12 9.25 10.08
C GLU A 43 -6.74 8.65 11.34
N GLU A 44 -7.70 7.73 11.18
CA GLU A 44 -8.39 7.13 12.31
C GLU A 44 -7.58 6.03 13.00
N MET A 45 -6.80 5.27 12.24
CA MET A 45 -6.11 4.08 12.74
C MET A 45 -4.59 4.13 12.60
N GLY A 46 -4.03 5.26 12.21
CA GLY A 46 -2.60 5.36 11.93
C GLY A 46 -1.69 5.13 13.12
N ASP A 47 -2.21 5.20 14.33
CA ASP A 47 -1.45 4.89 15.55
C ASP A 47 -1.33 3.39 15.79
N LYS A 48 -2.14 2.57 15.14
CA LYS A 48 -2.18 1.11 15.32
C LYS A 48 -1.73 0.35 14.09
N VAL A 49 -1.91 0.95 12.92
CA VAL A 49 -1.63 0.31 11.63
C VAL A 49 -0.78 1.24 10.79
N PHE A 50 0.30 0.72 10.23
CA PHE A 50 1.11 1.49 9.29
C PHE A 50 0.47 1.42 7.91
N PHE A 51 -0.01 2.55 7.43
CA PHE A 51 -0.66 2.63 6.12
C PHE A 51 0.35 3.03 5.05
N SER A 52 0.40 2.25 3.99
CA SER A 52 1.33 2.48 2.89
C SER A 52 0.68 2.22 1.55
N LYS A 53 1.30 2.71 0.49
CA LYS A 53 0.87 2.46 -0.87
C LYS A 53 2.08 2.22 -1.77
N VAL A 54 1.89 1.39 -2.80
CA VAL A 54 2.93 1.03 -3.75
C VAL A 54 2.38 1.18 -5.17
N ASP A 55 3.05 2.00 -5.98
CA ASP A 55 2.75 2.13 -7.40
C ASP A 55 3.32 0.90 -8.10
N VAL A 56 2.46 0.04 -8.65
CA VAL A 56 2.89 -1.23 -9.22
C VAL A 56 3.74 -1.07 -10.48
N ASP A 57 3.55 0.01 -11.23
CA ASP A 57 4.35 0.24 -12.44
C ASP A 57 5.76 0.68 -12.11
N ALA A 58 5.91 1.51 -11.09
CA ALA A 58 7.22 2.00 -10.67
C ALA A 58 7.95 1.00 -9.77
N ASN A 59 7.23 0.04 -9.18
CA ASN A 59 7.79 -0.87 -8.18
C ASN A 59 7.37 -2.31 -8.45
N GLN A 60 7.82 -2.81 -9.60
CA GLN A 60 7.41 -4.12 -10.09
C GLN A 60 7.90 -5.29 -9.25
N GLU A 61 9.02 -5.14 -8.57
CA GLU A 61 9.56 -6.20 -7.71
C GLU A 61 8.63 -6.48 -6.54
N THR A 62 8.16 -5.42 -5.88
CA THR A 62 7.24 -5.56 -4.75
C THR A 62 5.91 -6.16 -5.21
N ALA A 63 5.39 -5.70 -6.34
CA ALA A 63 4.15 -6.24 -6.89
C ALA A 63 4.29 -7.72 -7.19
N ALA A 64 5.40 -8.13 -7.81
CA ALA A 64 5.65 -9.53 -8.14
C ALA A 64 5.80 -10.38 -6.88
N LYS A 65 6.44 -9.86 -5.86
CA LYS A 65 6.64 -10.58 -4.60
C LYS A 65 5.31 -11.01 -3.97
N PHE A 66 4.28 -10.19 -4.10
CA PHE A 66 2.97 -10.49 -3.54
C PHE A 66 1.99 -11.06 -4.56
N GLY A 67 2.45 -11.31 -5.78
CA GLY A 67 1.60 -11.89 -6.81
C GLY A 67 0.44 -11.00 -7.20
N ILE A 68 0.65 -9.69 -7.23
CA ILE A 68 -0.42 -8.74 -7.55
C ILE A 68 -0.76 -8.86 -9.04
N MET A 69 -1.97 -9.33 -9.33
CA MET A 69 -2.42 -9.55 -10.70
C MET A 69 -3.47 -8.54 -11.16
N SER A 70 -4.07 -7.83 -10.23
CA SER A 70 -5.06 -6.81 -10.55
C SER A 70 -5.00 -5.70 -9.52
N ILE A 71 -5.46 -4.52 -9.88
CA ILE A 71 -5.50 -3.36 -8.99
C ILE A 71 -6.87 -2.72 -9.08
N PRO A 72 -7.32 -2.09 -8.01
CA PRO A 72 -6.64 -1.95 -6.72
C PRO A 72 -6.61 -3.28 -5.95
N THR A 73 -5.52 -3.52 -5.24
CA THR A 73 -5.40 -4.64 -4.31
C THR A 73 -4.88 -4.10 -2.99
N ARG A 74 -5.53 -4.49 -1.90
CA ARG A 74 -5.14 -4.07 -0.57
C ARG A 74 -4.75 -5.29 0.22
N LYS A 75 -3.63 -5.19 0.92
CA LYS A 75 -3.08 -6.31 1.66
C LYS A 75 -2.75 -5.87 3.08
N MET A 76 -3.19 -6.66 4.05
CA MET A 76 -2.91 -6.40 5.46
C MET A 76 -2.07 -7.54 6.01
N ASP A 77 -0.94 -7.18 6.61
CA ASP A 77 -0.02 -8.13 7.21
C ASP A 77 0.28 -7.76 8.64
N LYS A 78 0.61 -8.77 9.44
CA LYS A 78 1.01 -8.58 10.83
C LYS A 78 2.33 -9.31 11.08
N LEU A 79 3.32 -8.56 11.48
CA LEU A 79 4.65 -9.10 11.76
C LEU A 79 5.06 -8.83 13.20
#